data_a87049f2daa3e3fd5f075a0552c34da2
#
_entry.id   a87049f2daa3e3fd5f075a0552c34da2
#
_cell.length_a   1.000
_cell.length_b   1.000
_cell.length_c   1.000
_cell.angle_alpha   90.00
_cell.angle_beta   90.00
_cell.angle_gamma   90.00
#
_symmetry.space_group_name_H-M   'P 1'
#
loop_
_entity.id
_entity.type
_entity.pdbx_description
1 polymer ?
#
loop_
_entity_poly.entity_id
_entity_poly.type
_entity_poly.pdbx_seq_one_letter_code
_entity_poly.pdbx_strand_id
1 'polypeptide(L)'
;HLLHAALREHLGTSVTQKGSLVNSEVLRFDFSYDKALTEQDIITIENIVNQQILANQPATVEMLSMTQAQDKGAMALFGEKYGDTVRVLSMGTVDKDGKPFSIELCGGLHVQRTGDIGLFKIVSEQGIAAGIRRIEAVTGMGAVKYVQQGEKQLNQLASQLKAKRDEIADRVNQMTDKTRDLEKQLERLQQKLASSQAKDLINNAQDI
;
A
#
# COMPACT_ATOMS: atom_id res chain seq x y z
N HIS A 1 8.53 -11.86 -5.90
CA HIS A 1 9.12 -12.92 -5.06
C HIS A 1 9.33 -12.45 -3.62
N LEU A 2 10.08 -11.36 -3.39
CA LEU A 2 10.25 -10.80 -2.05
C LEU A 2 8.93 -10.36 -1.42
N LEU A 3 8.03 -9.74 -2.21
CA LEU A 3 6.69 -9.37 -1.74
C LEU A 3 5.87 -10.60 -1.36
N HIS A 4 5.88 -11.66 -2.19
CA HIS A 4 5.17 -12.89 -1.88
C HIS A 4 5.67 -13.53 -0.58
N ALA A 5 6.98 -13.62 -0.41
CA ALA A 5 7.58 -14.14 0.82
C ALA A 5 7.24 -13.26 2.05
N ALA A 6 7.30 -11.94 1.92
CA ALA A 6 6.92 -11.00 2.98
C ALA A 6 5.43 -11.11 3.39
N LEU A 7 4.54 -11.25 2.40
CA LEU A 7 3.12 -11.49 2.65
C LEU A 7 2.90 -12.80 3.42
N ARG A 8 3.61 -13.88 3.06
CA ARG A 8 3.52 -15.17 3.76
C ARG A 8 4.11 -15.14 5.15
N GLU A 9 5.20 -14.42 5.34
CA GLU A 9 5.82 -14.24 6.67
C GLU A 9 4.88 -13.48 7.62
N HIS A 10 4.26 -12.40 7.14
CA HIS A 10 3.42 -11.52 7.97
C HIS A 10 1.98 -12.02 8.13
N LEU A 11 1.34 -12.47 7.05
CA LEU A 11 -0.09 -12.83 7.03
C LEU A 11 -0.34 -14.34 7.18
N GLY A 12 0.72 -15.15 7.03
CA GLY A 12 0.64 -16.60 7.16
C GLY A 12 0.86 -17.36 5.84
N THR A 13 1.22 -18.63 5.98
CA THR A 13 1.61 -19.49 4.86
C THR A 13 0.48 -19.89 3.92
N SER A 14 -0.79 -19.58 4.27
CA SER A 14 -1.96 -19.77 3.41
C SER A 14 -2.03 -18.77 2.25
N VAL A 15 -1.29 -17.67 2.31
CA VAL A 15 -1.17 -16.71 1.21
C VAL A 15 -0.54 -17.39 0.00
N THR A 16 -1.26 -17.36 -1.14
CA THR A 16 -0.82 -17.89 -2.43
C THR A 16 -1.01 -16.87 -3.52
N GLN A 17 -0.10 -16.83 -4.49
CA GLN A 17 -0.23 -15.99 -5.68
C GLN A 17 -1.43 -16.45 -6.52
N LYS A 18 -2.25 -15.50 -6.97
CA LYS A 18 -3.38 -15.70 -7.91
C LYS A 18 -3.13 -15.07 -9.27
N GLY A 19 -2.25 -14.09 -9.32
CA GLY A 19 -1.82 -13.44 -10.55
C GLY A 19 -0.69 -12.44 -10.26
N SER A 20 0.07 -12.07 -11.28
CA SER A 20 1.07 -11.03 -11.18
C SER A 20 1.30 -10.36 -12.53
N LEU A 21 1.70 -9.10 -12.48
CA LEU A 21 2.18 -8.32 -13.61
C LEU A 21 3.35 -7.48 -13.13
N VAL A 22 4.46 -7.54 -13.86
CA VAL A 22 5.61 -6.67 -13.63
C VAL A 22 5.99 -6.01 -14.95
N ASN A 23 6.01 -4.69 -14.96
CA ASN A 23 6.49 -3.90 -16.09
C ASN A 23 7.37 -2.74 -15.59
N SER A 24 7.76 -1.82 -16.48
CA SER A 24 8.63 -0.68 -16.14
C SER A 24 8.00 0.34 -15.19
N GLU A 25 6.68 0.34 -15.03
CA GLU A 25 5.95 1.36 -14.27
C GLU A 25 5.41 0.83 -12.96
N VAL A 26 4.90 -0.40 -12.94
CA VAL A 26 4.18 -0.97 -11.81
C VAL A 26 4.42 -2.46 -11.66
N LEU A 27 4.49 -2.91 -10.41
CA LEU A 27 4.30 -4.29 -10.01
C LEU A 27 2.88 -4.43 -9.50
N ARG A 28 2.15 -5.42 -10.01
CA ARG A 28 0.83 -5.83 -9.50
C ARG A 28 0.90 -7.27 -9.04
N PHE A 29 0.39 -7.53 -7.84
CA PHE A 29 0.39 -8.85 -7.25
C PHE A 29 -0.97 -9.17 -6.65
N ASP A 30 -1.61 -10.23 -7.18
CA ASP A 30 -2.90 -10.74 -6.72
C ASP A 30 -2.66 -11.97 -5.85
N PHE A 31 -3.26 -12.02 -4.65
CA PHE A 31 -3.02 -13.08 -3.68
C PHE A 31 -4.29 -13.45 -2.89
N SER A 32 -4.30 -14.68 -2.36
CA SER A 32 -5.39 -15.15 -1.51
C SER A 32 -5.29 -14.55 -0.12
N TYR A 33 -6.30 -13.79 0.29
CA TYR A 33 -6.48 -13.29 1.65
C TYR A 33 -7.89 -12.74 1.83
N ASP A 34 -8.52 -13.04 2.98
CA ASP A 34 -9.94 -12.74 3.20
C ASP A 34 -10.22 -11.32 3.73
N LYS A 35 -9.20 -10.67 4.29
CA LYS A 35 -9.34 -9.37 4.97
C LYS A 35 -8.61 -8.27 4.22
N ALA A 36 -9.10 -7.04 4.34
CA ALA A 36 -8.32 -5.87 3.93
C ALA A 36 -7.07 -5.75 4.80
N LEU A 37 -5.94 -5.36 4.19
CA LEU A 37 -4.74 -5.04 4.94
C LEU A 37 -4.93 -3.74 5.69
N THR A 38 -4.51 -3.71 6.95
CA THR A 38 -4.43 -2.47 7.71
C THR A 38 -3.23 -1.64 7.24
N GLU A 39 -3.22 -0.36 7.56
CA GLU A 39 -2.07 0.50 7.30
C GLU A 39 -0.78 -0.07 7.93
N GLN A 40 -0.90 -0.64 9.16
CA GLN A 40 0.22 -1.25 9.83
C GLN A 40 0.72 -2.52 9.13
N ASP A 41 -0.17 -3.32 8.55
CA ASP A 41 0.23 -4.49 7.74
C ASP A 41 1.01 -4.05 6.51
N ILE A 42 0.54 -3.01 5.80
CA ILE A 42 1.22 -2.45 4.64
C ILE A 42 2.61 -1.95 5.00
N ILE A 43 2.75 -1.18 6.09
CA ILE A 43 4.05 -0.69 6.57
C ILE A 43 4.98 -1.85 6.92
N THR A 44 4.47 -2.87 7.59
CA THR A 44 5.27 -4.04 7.99
C THR A 44 5.77 -4.81 6.76
N ILE A 45 4.90 -5.06 5.79
CA ILE A 45 5.25 -5.76 4.55
C ILE A 45 6.27 -4.96 3.74
N GLU A 46 6.09 -3.64 3.60
CA GLU A 46 7.05 -2.76 2.94
C GLU A 46 8.43 -2.83 3.62
N ASN A 47 8.46 -2.79 4.94
CA ASN A 47 9.69 -2.85 5.72
C ASN A 47 10.41 -4.18 5.51
N ILE A 48 9.70 -5.30 5.54
CA ILE A 48 10.28 -6.63 5.29
C ILE A 48 10.91 -6.66 3.89
N VAL A 49 10.16 -6.24 2.85
CA VAL A 49 10.68 -6.23 1.47
C VAL A 49 11.90 -5.32 1.34
N ASN A 50 11.85 -4.09 1.88
CA ASN A 50 12.95 -3.15 1.80
C ASN A 50 14.19 -3.63 2.59
N GLN A 51 14.03 -4.34 3.70
CA GLN A 51 15.14 -4.98 4.43
C GLN A 51 15.86 -6.02 3.54
N GLN A 52 15.10 -6.85 2.80
CA GLN A 52 15.69 -7.81 1.86
C GLN A 52 16.40 -7.13 0.68
N ILE A 53 15.87 -6.01 0.21
CA ILE A 53 16.50 -5.18 -0.82
C ILE A 53 17.82 -4.60 -0.30
N LEU A 54 17.80 -3.98 0.88
CA LEU A 54 18.98 -3.36 1.50
C LEU A 54 20.07 -4.36 1.86
N ALA A 55 19.71 -5.62 2.15
CA ALA A 55 20.67 -6.68 2.39
C ALA A 55 21.51 -7.02 1.15
N ASN A 56 21.08 -6.59 -0.04
CA ASN A 56 21.82 -6.69 -1.30
C ASN A 56 22.37 -8.09 -1.59
N GLN A 57 21.55 -9.13 -1.37
CA GLN A 57 21.93 -10.52 -1.61
C GLN A 57 21.86 -10.88 -3.10
N PRO A 58 22.73 -11.79 -3.59
CA PRO A 58 22.62 -12.30 -4.95
C PRO A 58 21.29 -13.04 -5.15
N ALA A 59 20.68 -12.86 -6.33
CA ALA A 59 19.61 -13.72 -6.79
C ALA A 59 20.25 -14.93 -7.49
N THR A 60 19.99 -16.12 -6.99
CA THR A 60 20.57 -17.36 -7.51
C THR A 60 19.53 -18.19 -8.24
N VAL A 61 19.95 -18.82 -9.32
CA VAL A 61 19.11 -19.68 -10.15
C VAL A 61 19.76 -21.05 -10.28
N GLU A 62 18.98 -22.09 -10.01
CA GLU A 62 19.43 -23.48 -10.14
C GLU A 62 18.42 -24.25 -11.02
N MET A 63 18.95 -25.15 -11.83
CA MET A 63 18.15 -26.13 -12.56
C MET A 63 18.14 -27.45 -11.76
N LEU A 64 16.98 -27.80 -11.23
CA LEU A 64 16.80 -28.95 -10.32
C LEU A 64 15.70 -29.87 -10.84
N SER A 65 15.73 -31.14 -10.39
CA SER A 65 14.54 -31.99 -10.54
C SER A 65 13.39 -31.45 -9.65
N MET A 66 12.16 -31.79 -10.00
CA MET A 66 11.01 -31.40 -9.18
C MET A 66 11.16 -31.86 -7.72
N THR A 67 11.66 -33.09 -7.50
CA THR A 67 11.89 -33.62 -6.14
C THR A 67 12.93 -32.79 -5.38
N GLN A 68 14.08 -32.48 -6.01
CA GLN A 68 15.09 -31.63 -5.39
C GLN A 68 14.59 -30.21 -5.07
N ALA A 69 13.75 -29.65 -5.95
CA ALA A 69 13.15 -28.34 -5.72
C ALA A 69 12.18 -28.37 -4.52
N GLN A 70 11.37 -29.41 -4.40
CA GLN A 70 10.47 -29.61 -3.25
C GLN A 70 11.26 -29.81 -1.96
N ASP A 71 12.31 -30.61 -1.97
CA ASP A 71 13.19 -30.85 -0.79
C ASP A 71 13.84 -29.55 -0.30
N LYS A 72 14.17 -28.63 -1.23
CA LYS A 72 14.63 -27.26 -0.90
C LYS A 72 13.51 -26.35 -0.41
N GLY A 73 12.25 -26.79 -0.43
CA GLY A 73 11.09 -25.99 -0.05
C GLY A 73 10.71 -24.94 -1.09
N ALA A 74 11.05 -25.15 -2.36
CA ALA A 74 10.67 -24.25 -3.43
C ALA A 74 9.15 -24.25 -3.63
N MET A 75 8.56 -23.07 -3.73
CA MET A 75 7.14 -22.90 -4.02
C MET A 75 6.86 -23.05 -5.50
N ALA A 76 5.93 -23.94 -5.84
CA ALA A 76 5.37 -24.03 -7.19
C ALA A 76 4.13 -23.14 -7.30
N LEU A 77 3.97 -22.44 -8.41
CA LEU A 77 2.75 -21.69 -8.70
C LEU A 77 1.61 -22.67 -9.00
N PHE A 78 0.44 -22.41 -8.43
CA PHE A 78 -0.70 -23.26 -8.60
C PHE A 78 -1.21 -23.22 -10.04
N GLY A 79 -1.35 -24.39 -10.68
CA GLY A 79 -1.94 -24.50 -12.04
C GLY A 79 -0.90 -24.49 -13.18
N GLU A 80 0.39 -24.34 -12.91
CA GLU A 80 1.43 -24.51 -13.93
C GLU A 80 1.85 -25.99 -14.08
N LYS A 81 2.09 -26.41 -15.33
CA LYS A 81 2.64 -27.73 -15.63
C LYS A 81 4.16 -27.62 -15.71
N TYR A 82 4.82 -28.32 -14.84
CA TYR A 82 6.29 -28.35 -14.79
C TYR A 82 6.80 -29.65 -15.43
N GLY A 83 7.92 -29.54 -16.14
CA GLY A 83 8.65 -30.73 -16.63
C GLY A 83 9.48 -31.40 -15.53
N ASP A 84 10.28 -32.40 -15.93
CA ASP A 84 11.17 -33.13 -15.00
C ASP A 84 12.26 -32.25 -14.39
N THR A 85 12.63 -31.17 -15.10
CA THR A 85 13.62 -30.18 -14.65
C THR A 85 12.95 -28.82 -14.53
N VAL A 86 13.13 -28.18 -13.38
CA VAL A 86 12.53 -26.89 -13.03
C VAL A 86 13.60 -25.86 -12.69
N ARG A 87 13.30 -24.60 -13.00
CA ARG A 87 14.15 -23.47 -12.67
C ARG A 87 13.75 -22.91 -11.33
N VAL A 88 14.62 -23.03 -10.33
CA VAL A 88 14.45 -22.56 -8.96
C VAL A 88 15.17 -21.23 -8.79
N LEU A 89 14.45 -20.20 -8.39
CA LEU A 89 14.98 -18.90 -8.03
C LEU A 89 15.03 -18.77 -6.51
N SER A 90 16.18 -18.36 -5.98
CA SER A 90 16.36 -18.01 -4.57
C SER A 90 16.76 -16.55 -4.44
N MET A 91 16.12 -15.81 -3.53
CA MET A 91 16.33 -14.38 -3.29
C MET A 91 16.27 -14.03 -1.80
N GLY A 92 16.99 -12.97 -1.44
CA GLY A 92 16.98 -12.41 -0.09
C GLY A 92 18.02 -13.03 0.84
N THR A 93 17.91 -12.70 2.12
CA THR A 93 18.82 -13.18 3.16
C THR A 93 18.64 -14.68 3.38
N VAL A 94 19.70 -15.31 3.86
CA VAL A 94 19.69 -16.74 4.21
C VAL A 94 19.56 -16.85 5.73
N ASP A 95 18.62 -17.66 6.20
CA ASP A 95 18.44 -17.91 7.63
C ASP A 95 19.57 -18.81 8.21
N LYS A 96 19.50 -19.07 9.52
CA LYS A 96 20.48 -19.93 10.24
C LYS A 96 20.53 -21.36 9.73
N ASP A 97 19.47 -21.83 9.09
CA ASP A 97 19.35 -23.18 8.54
C ASP A 97 19.75 -23.24 7.05
N GLY A 98 20.26 -22.12 6.50
CA GLY A 98 20.71 -22.01 5.12
C GLY A 98 19.58 -21.79 4.11
N LYS A 99 18.35 -21.47 4.56
CA LYS A 99 17.19 -21.29 3.69
C LYS A 99 17.06 -19.83 3.24
N PRO A 100 16.98 -19.58 1.92
CA PRO A 100 16.72 -18.24 1.40
C PRO A 100 15.36 -17.69 1.81
N PHE A 101 15.25 -16.37 1.98
CA PHE A 101 14.01 -15.67 2.31
C PHE A 101 12.89 -15.99 1.33
N SER A 102 13.19 -16.01 0.03
CA SER A 102 12.26 -16.43 -1.02
C SER A 102 12.90 -17.53 -1.86
N ILE A 103 12.17 -18.63 -2.09
CA ILE A 103 12.57 -19.72 -2.97
C ILE A 103 11.34 -20.19 -3.75
N GLU A 104 11.37 -19.98 -5.08
CA GLU A 104 10.21 -20.22 -5.94
C GLU A 104 10.59 -20.80 -7.31
N LEU A 105 9.67 -21.55 -7.91
CA LEU A 105 9.80 -21.97 -9.30
C LEU A 105 9.45 -20.76 -10.19
N CYS A 106 10.40 -20.26 -10.95
CA CYS A 106 10.19 -19.10 -11.83
C CYS A 106 11.06 -19.14 -13.08
N GLY A 107 10.42 -19.05 -14.26
CA GLY A 107 11.09 -18.98 -15.56
C GLY A 107 11.42 -17.56 -16.02
N GLY A 108 11.03 -16.52 -15.26
CA GLY A 108 11.17 -15.11 -15.63
C GLY A 108 12.60 -14.58 -15.57
N LEU A 109 12.76 -13.31 -15.98
CA LEU A 109 14.00 -12.55 -15.83
C LEU A 109 14.00 -11.86 -14.45
N HIS A 110 15.16 -11.80 -13.82
CA HIS A 110 15.33 -11.26 -12.47
C HIS A 110 16.57 -10.36 -12.39
N VAL A 111 16.59 -9.51 -11.38
CA VAL A 111 17.77 -8.73 -10.99
C VAL A 111 18.91 -9.68 -10.58
N GLN A 112 20.13 -9.23 -10.68
CA GLN A 112 21.30 -10.03 -10.24
C GLN A 112 21.44 -10.01 -8.71
N ARG A 113 21.08 -8.89 -8.08
CA ARG A 113 21.12 -8.70 -6.63
C ARG A 113 19.84 -8.02 -6.16
N THR A 114 19.41 -8.30 -4.94
CA THR A 114 18.19 -7.67 -4.38
C THR A 114 18.31 -6.15 -4.30
N GLY A 115 19.51 -5.60 -4.11
CA GLY A 115 19.76 -4.16 -4.10
C GLY A 115 19.48 -3.45 -5.42
N ASP A 116 19.53 -4.15 -6.56
CA ASP A 116 19.23 -3.59 -7.88
C ASP A 116 17.76 -3.15 -8.02
N ILE A 117 16.88 -3.65 -7.15
CA ILE A 117 15.44 -3.28 -7.11
C ILE A 117 15.27 -1.81 -6.68
N GLY A 118 16.11 -1.33 -5.78
CA GLY A 118 15.98 -0.01 -5.16
C GLY A 118 14.79 0.05 -4.18
N LEU A 119 14.33 1.26 -3.86
CA LEU A 119 13.21 1.45 -2.93
C LEU A 119 11.95 0.73 -3.46
N PHE A 120 11.29 -0.03 -2.59
CA PHE A 120 9.99 -0.63 -2.84
C PHE A 120 8.90 0.13 -2.07
N LYS A 121 7.80 0.51 -2.74
CA LYS A 121 6.66 1.20 -2.11
C LYS A 121 5.34 0.64 -2.62
N ILE A 122 4.45 0.23 -1.70
CA ILE A 122 3.07 -0.13 -2.01
C ILE A 122 2.29 1.16 -2.26
N VAL A 123 1.60 1.25 -3.39
CA VAL A 123 0.80 2.43 -3.78
C VAL A 123 -0.69 2.20 -3.64
N SER A 124 -1.15 0.96 -3.72
CA SER A 124 -2.55 0.59 -3.49
C SER A 124 -2.69 -0.84 -2.97
N GLU A 125 -3.78 -1.08 -2.23
CA GLU A 125 -4.23 -2.39 -1.80
C GLU A 125 -5.76 -2.43 -1.87
N GLN A 126 -6.32 -3.46 -2.53
CA GLN A 126 -7.77 -3.57 -2.72
C GLN A 126 -8.25 -5.02 -2.91
N GLY A 127 -9.50 -5.29 -2.55
CA GLY A 127 -10.17 -6.54 -2.91
C GLY A 127 -10.58 -6.55 -4.39
N ILE A 128 -10.32 -7.63 -5.09
CA ILE A 128 -10.69 -7.78 -6.51
C ILE A 128 -11.70 -8.90 -6.75
N ALA A 129 -11.77 -9.87 -5.83
CA ALA A 129 -12.76 -10.94 -5.81
C ALA A 129 -12.91 -11.48 -4.38
N ALA A 130 -13.86 -12.38 -4.15
CA ALA A 130 -14.00 -13.04 -2.85
C ALA A 130 -12.71 -13.78 -2.47
N GLY A 131 -12.11 -13.44 -1.33
CA GLY A 131 -10.86 -14.03 -0.84
C GLY A 131 -9.62 -13.71 -1.69
N ILE A 132 -9.68 -12.72 -2.59
CA ILE A 132 -8.54 -12.31 -3.41
C ILE A 132 -8.29 -10.81 -3.27
N ARG A 133 -7.05 -10.47 -2.90
CA ARG A 133 -6.55 -9.11 -2.74
C ARG A 133 -5.52 -8.80 -3.81
N ARG A 134 -5.43 -7.53 -4.17
CA ARG A 134 -4.43 -6.98 -5.10
C ARG A 134 -3.60 -5.92 -4.41
N ILE A 135 -2.29 -6.05 -4.51
CA ILE A 135 -1.33 -4.99 -4.21
C ILE A 135 -0.77 -4.45 -5.52
N GLU A 136 -0.69 -3.14 -5.62
CA GLU A 136 0.13 -2.45 -6.61
C GLU A 136 1.29 -1.76 -5.91
N ALA A 137 2.48 -1.88 -6.50
CA ALA A 137 3.70 -1.34 -5.93
C ALA A 137 4.61 -0.77 -7.02
N VAL A 138 5.49 0.14 -6.63
CA VAL A 138 6.51 0.74 -7.48
C VAL A 138 7.89 0.51 -6.87
N THR A 139 8.93 0.49 -7.72
CA THR A 139 10.32 0.27 -7.28
C THR A 139 11.27 1.31 -7.86
N GLY A 140 12.48 1.36 -7.32
CA GLY A 140 13.57 2.20 -7.82
C GLY A 140 13.16 3.67 -7.92
N MET A 141 13.45 4.29 -9.06
CA MET A 141 13.12 5.69 -9.30
C MET A 141 11.62 5.99 -9.34
N GLY A 142 10.77 4.99 -9.69
CA GLY A 142 9.32 5.11 -9.58
C GLY A 142 8.87 5.34 -8.14
N ALA A 143 9.41 4.57 -7.20
CA ALA A 143 9.14 4.73 -5.77
C ALA A 143 9.67 6.06 -5.21
N VAL A 144 10.86 6.49 -5.63
CA VAL A 144 11.41 7.81 -5.25
C VAL A 144 10.49 8.94 -5.70
N LYS A 145 10.04 8.91 -6.96
CA LYS A 145 9.11 9.92 -7.50
C LYS A 145 7.77 9.93 -6.74
N TYR A 146 7.25 8.76 -6.41
CA TYR A 146 6.00 8.64 -5.63
C TYR A 146 6.12 9.32 -4.26
N VAL A 147 7.23 9.05 -3.53
CA VAL A 147 7.51 9.69 -2.24
C VAL A 147 7.67 11.21 -2.39
N GLN A 148 8.45 11.67 -3.38
CA GLN A 148 8.67 13.10 -3.65
C GLN A 148 7.36 13.83 -3.98
N GLN A 149 6.43 13.18 -4.68
CA GLN A 149 5.12 13.75 -4.99
C GLN A 149 4.28 13.92 -3.72
N GLY A 150 4.25 12.92 -2.83
CA GLY A 150 3.60 13.02 -1.52
C GLY A 150 4.19 14.17 -0.68
N GLU A 151 5.52 14.28 -0.63
CA GLU A 151 6.23 15.37 0.04
C GLU A 151 5.82 16.75 -0.51
N LYS A 152 5.76 16.88 -1.83
CA LYS A 152 5.33 18.12 -2.49
C LYS A 152 3.90 18.49 -2.12
N GLN A 153 2.98 17.53 -2.12
CA GLN A 153 1.58 17.77 -1.74
C GLN A 153 1.45 18.22 -0.29
N LEU A 154 2.17 17.58 0.64
CA LEU A 154 2.19 17.98 2.05
C LEU A 154 2.73 19.40 2.24
N ASN A 155 3.81 19.77 1.53
CA ASN A 155 4.36 21.12 1.58
C ASN A 155 3.38 22.17 1.00
N GLN A 156 2.65 21.84 -0.05
CA GLN A 156 1.62 22.71 -0.60
C GLN A 156 0.47 22.93 0.40
N LEU A 157 -0.01 21.86 1.05
CA LEU A 157 -1.03 21.96 2.10
C LEU A 157 -0.57 22.81 3.28
N ALA A 158 0.65 22.58 3.77
CA ALA A 158 1.25 23.39 4.85
C ALA A 158 1.27 24.87 4.49
N SER A 159 1.69 25.21 3.26
CA SER A 159 1.71 26.60 2.76
C SER A 159 0.31 27.22 2.71
N GLN A 160 -0.70 26.50 2.18
CA GLN A 160 -2.09 26.97 2.10
C GLN A 160 -2.69 27.23 3.49
N LEU A 161 -2.39 26.34 4.45
CA LEU A 161 -2.87 26.44 5.82
C LEU A 161 -2.05 27.43 6.68
N LYS A 162 -0.94 27.96 6.15
CA LYS A 162 0.03 28.78 6.89
C LYS A 162 0.48 28.09 8.18
N ALA A 163 0.78 26.80 8.09
CA ALA A 163 1.14 25.92 9.20
C ALA A 163 2.45 25.18 8.87
N LYS A 164 3.13 24.64 9.88
CA LYS A 164 4.20 23.68 9.67
C LYS A 164 3.62 22.31 9.31
N ARG A 165 4.44 21.39 8.78
CA ARG A 165 4.00 20.07 8.34
C ARG A 165 3.38 19.23 9.46
N ASP A 166 3.99 19.27 10.63
CA ASP A 166 3.52 18.59 11.84
C ASP A 166 2.23 19.20 12.44
N GLU A 167 1.91 20.44 12.08
CA GLU A 167 0.72 21.17 12.53
C GLU A 167 -0.47 21.07 11.55
N ILE A 168 -0.31 20.43 10.38
CA ILE A 168 -1.35 20.37 9.33
C ILE A 168 -2.66 19.78 9.88
N ALA A 169 -2.57 18.64 10.57
CA ALA A 169 -3.75 17.96 11.09
C ALA A 169 -4.51 18.83 12.10
N ASP A 170 -3.81 19.46 13.03
CA ASP A 170 -4.40 20.35 14.03
C ASP A 170 -5.05 21.56 13.38
N ARG A 171 -4.40 22.12 12.35
CA ARG A 171 -4.94 23.27 11.63
C ARG A 171 -6.22 22.94 10.87
N VAL A 172 -6.28 21.75 10.25
CA VAL A 172 -7.49 21.26 9.58
C VAL A 172 -8.62 21.07 10.61
N ASN A 173 -8.34 20.46 11.75
CA ASN A 173 -9.32 20.30 12.82
C ASN A 173 -9.87 21.66 13.31
N GLN A 174 -8.99 22.62 13.58
CA GLN A 174 -9.40 23.99 13.98
C GLN A 174 -10.29 24.66 12.93
N MET A 175 -9.98 24.50 11.64
CA MET A 175 -10.79 25.07 10.56
C MET A 175 -12.16 24.39 10.48
N THR A 176 -12.22 23.08 10.65
CA THR A 176 -13.47 22.30 10.66
C THR A 176 -14.38 22.73 11.81
N ASP A 177 -13.82 22.87 13.01
CA ASP A 177 -14.58 23.31 14.19
C ASP A 177 -15.09 24.75 14.02
N LYS A 178 -14.25 25.65 13.51
CA LYS A 178 -14.64 27.04 13.21
C LYS A 178 -15.74 27.10 12.16
N THR A 179 -15.67 26.29 11.13
CA THR A 179 -16.72 26.21 10.10
C THR A 179 -18.05 25.79 10.71
N ARG A 180 -18.05 24.74 11.53
CA ARG A 180 -19.26 24.27 12.25
C ARG A 180 -19.86 25.35 13.17
N ASP A 181 -19.01 26.13 13.86
CA ASP A 181 -19.49 27.21 14.73
C ASP A 181 -20.06 28.37 13.93
N LEU A 182 -19.44 28.72 12.80
CA LEU A 182 -19.98 29.76 11.90
C LEU A 182 -21.32 29.35 11.29
N GLU A 183 -21.48 28.11 10.90
CA GLU A 183 -22.76 27.56 10.40
C GLU A 183 -23.86 27.68 11.45
N LYS A 184 -23.59 27.32 12.71
CA LYS A 184 -24.55 27.50 13.83
C LYS A 184 -24.90 28.97 14.08
N GLN A 185 -23.92 29.87 14.00
CA GLN A 185 -24.16 31.31 14.16
C GLN A 185 -25.03 31.86 13.02
N LEU A 186 -24.74 31.42 11.79
CA LEU A 186 -25.52 31.81 10.61
C LEU A 186 -26.97 31.36 10.73
N GLU A 187 -27.22 30.11 11.13
CA GLU A 187 -28.57 29.60 11.36
C GLU A 187 -29.33 30.41 12.43
N ARG A 188 -28.66 30.72 13.56
CA ARG A 188 -29.25 31.54 14.61
C ARG A 188 -29.58 32.96 14.13
N LEU A 189 -28.74 33.56 13.30
CA LEU A 189 -29.00 34.89 12.73
C LEU A 189 -30.14 34.85 11.73
N GLN A 190 -30.23 33.83 10.89
CA GLN A 190 -31.37 33.65 9.98
C GLN A 190 -32.70 33.48 10.72
N GLN A 191 -32.72 32.68 11.80
CA GLN A 191 -33.92 32.54 12.65
C GLN A 191 -34.33 33.85 13.30
N LYS A 192 -33.37 34.65 13.81
CA LYS A 192 -33.65 35.97 14.38
C LYS A 192 -34.20 36.94 13.32
N LEU A 193 -33.63 36.96 12.14
CA LEU A 193 -34.09 37.80 11.01
C LEU A 193 -35.54 37.43 10.62
N ALA A 194 -35.81 36.14 10.44
CA ALA A 194 -37.14 35.64 10.11
C ALA A 194 -38.18 36.02 11.19
N SER A 195 -37.82 35.90 12.48
CA SER A 195 -38.72 36.29 13.59
C SER A 195 -38.91 37.79 13.69
N SER A 196 -37.92 38.62 13.36
CA SER A 196 -38.05 40.09 13.31
C SER A 196 -38.96 40.51 12.17
N GLN A 197 -38.74 39.96 10.97
CA GLN A 197 -39.59 40.26 9.81
C GLN A 197 -41.07 39.86 10.04
N ALA A 198 -41.30 38.71 10.68
CA ALA A 198 -42.65 38.28 11.05
C ALA A 198 -43.31 39.25 12.04
N LYS A 199 -42.58 39.78 13.03
CA LYS A 199 -43.10 40.80 13.96
C LYS A 199 -43.43 42.13 13.27
N ASP A 200 -42.56 42.57 12.38
CA ASP A 200 -42.79 43.83 11.62
C ASP A 200 -44.01 43.70 10.70
N LEU A 201 -44.21 42.54 10.07
CA LEU A 201 -45.41 42.26 9.28
C LEU A 201 -46.70 42.26 10.11
N ILE A 202 -46.66 41.69 11.32
CA ILE A 202 -47.80 41.65 12.25
C ILE A 202 -48.16 43.10 12.73
N ASN A 203 -47.15 43.90 13.09
CA ASN A 203 -47.33 45.24 13.53
C ASN A 203 -47.96 46.12 12.42
N ASN A 204 -47.47 46.01 11.20
CA ASN A 204 -47.98 46.73 10.05
C ASN A 204 -49.38 46.29 9.61
N ALA A 205 -49.84 45.09 9.98
CA ALA A 205 -51.17 44.57 9.70
C ALA A 205 -52.20 44.98 10.75
N GLN A 206 -51.82 45.54 11.92
CA GLN A 206 -52.70 46.01 12.97
C GLN A 206 -53.05 47.49 12.80
N ASP A 207 -52.42 48.24 11.89
CA ASP A 207 -52.67 49.66 11.63
C ASP A 207 -53.64 49.88 10.41
N ILE A 208 -54.36 48.86 9.96
CA ILE A 208 -55.44 48.91 8.97
C ILE A 208 -56.73 48.50 9.62
#